data_3aa0f6d8005c04961280915106f4a61c
#
_entry.id   3aa0f6d8005c04961280915106f4a61c
#
_cell.length_a   1.000
_cell.length_b   1.000
_cell.length_c   1.000
_cell.angle_alpha   90.00
_cell.angle_beta   90.00
_cell.angle_gamma   90.00
#
_symmetry.space_group_name_H-M   'P 1'
#
loop_
_entity.id
_entity.type
_entity.pdbx_description
1 polymer ?
#
loop_
_entity_poly.entity_id
_entity_poly.type
_entity_poly.pdbx_seq_one_letter_code
_entity_poly.pdbx_strand_id
1 'polypeptide(L)'
;MLLPLERLDRAALEKQLDAIVQKGIFTQEEARAVNLDAVLAFTESSLWNRLLNAEKVFREQEFSLLREDGSLLQGTVDCFFIEKGEAVLIDYKTTSVRGKDPKEVAASYSFQLDLYAQAIEKLLGIPVKEKWVYMLAVPDAFKIE
;
A
#
# COMPACT_ATOMS: atom_id res chain seq x y z
N MET A 1 -2.67 -1.00 5.88
CA MET A 1 -3.64 -0.06 6.50
C MET A 1 -5.06 -0.41 6.05
N LEU A 2 -5.97 -0.61 7.01
CA LEU A 2 -7.36 -0.96 6.73
C LEU A 2 -8.20 0.31 6.60
N LEU A 3 -8.36 0.79 5.36
CA LEU A 3 -9.24 1.91 5.06
C LEU A 3 -10.54 1.37 4.47
N PRO A 4 -11.71 1.90 4.88
CA PRO A 4 -12.95 1.52 4.21
C PRO A 4 -12.93 1.93 2.73
N LEU A 5 -13.68 1.21 1.90
CA LEU A 5 -13.74 1.44 0.46
C LEU A 5 -14.76 2.53 0.11
N GLU A 6 -14.87 3.55 0.95
CA GLU A 6 -15.76 4.68 0.77
C GLU A 6 -15.03 5.96 1.17
N ARG A 7 -15.57 7.10 0.77
CA ARG A 7 -14.98 8.38 1.12
C ARG A 7 -15.08 8.61 2.63
N LEU A 8 -13.95 8.99 3.24
CA LEU A 8 -13.85 9.23 4.67
C LEU A 8 -13.72 10.72 4.97
N ASP A 9 -14.32 11.14 6.08
CA ASP A 9 -14.00 12.43 6.68
C ASP A 9 -12.94 12.20 7.78
N ARG A 10 -12.43 13.29 8.36
CA ARG A 10 -11.38 13.22 9.38
C ARG A 10 -11.83 12.44 10.63
N ALA A 11 -13.07 12.64 11.07
CA ALA A 11 -13.57 11.97 12.28
C ALA A 11 -13.68 10.46 12.08
N ALA A 12 -14.19 10.04 10.92
CA ALA A 12 -14.28 8.63 10.57
C ALA A 12 -12.89 7.99 10.47
N LEU A 13 -11.91 8.72 9.92
CA LEU A 13 -10.55 8.25 9.78
C LEU A 13 -9.85 8.10 11.13
N GLU A 14 -10.02 9.05 12.05
CA GLU A 14 -9.47 8.96 13.41
C GLU A 14 -10.01 7.73 14.12
N LYS A 15 -11.31 7.47 14.00
CA LYS A 15 -11.97 6.31 14.57
C LYS A 15 -11.41 5.01 13.99
N GLN A 16 -11.17 5.00 12.68
CA GLN A 16 -10.59 3.86 11.98
C GLN A 16 -9.15 3.58 12.48
N LEU A 17 -8.34 4.61 12.67
CA LEU A 17 -6.98 4.49 13.18
C LEU A 17 -6.97 3.93 14.60
N ASP A 18 -7.86 4.40 15.49
CA ASP A 18 -7.98 3.89 16.83
C ASP A 18 -8.31 2.40 16.83
N ALA A 19 -9.22 1.98 15.95
CA ALA A 19 -9.59 0.58 15.83
C ALA A 19 -8.41 -0.28 15.34
N ILE A 20 -7.60 0.25 14.42
CA ILE A 20 -6.41 -0.42 13.89
C ILE A 20 -5.38 -0.61 14.99
N VAL A 21 -5.14 0.41 15.82
CA VAL A 21 -4.23 0.33 16.97
C VAL A 21 -4.70 -0.74 17.96
N GLN A 22 -5.99 -0.74 18.29
CA GLN A 22 -6.57 -1.71 19.22
C GLN A 22 -6.46 -3.15 18.71
N LYS A 23 -6.51 -3.34 17.42
CA LYS A 23 -6.35 -4.67 16.80
C LYS A 23 -4.88 -5.10 16.69
N GLY A 24 -3.93 -4.25 17.09
CA GLY A 24 -2.50 -4.55 17.02
C GLY A 24 -1.90 -4.49 15.62
N ILE A 25 -2.61 -3.94 14.64
CA ILE A 25 -2.12 -3.79 13.26
C ILE A 25 -1.05 -2.72 13.20
N PHE A 26 -1.27 -1.60 13.92
CA PHE A 26 -0.27 -0.56 14.13
C PHE A 26 0.01 -0.42 15.61
N THR A 27 1.25 -0.11 15.97
CA THR A 27 1.59 0.34 17.32
C THR A 27 1.06 1.77 17.51
N GLN A 28 1.00 2.23 18.76
CA GLN A 28 0.63 3.62 19.03
C GLN A 28 1.63 4.60 18.42
N GLU A 29 2.91 4.24 18.37
CA GLU A 29 3.94 5.06 17.76
C GLU A 29 3.74 5.15 16.24
N GLU A 30 3.44 4.05 15.59
CA GLU A 30 3.13 4.04 14.17
C GLU A 30 1.89 4.87 13.85
N ALA A 31 0.84 4.74 14.66
CA ALA A 31 -0.38 5.53 14.50
C ALA A 31 -0.13 7.04 14.67
N ARG A 32 0.75 7.43 15.60
CA ARG A 32 1.15 8.83 15.77
C ARG A 32 1.94 9.37 14.59
N ALA A 33 2.72 8.50 13.94
CA ALA A 33 3.49 8.87 12.75
C ALA A 33 2.60 9.05 11.52
N VAL A 34 1.39 8.52 11.53
CA VAL A 34 0.45 8.66 10.41
C VAL A 34 -0.10 10.08 10.38
N ASN A 35 0.16 10.77 9.27
CA ASN A 35 -0.40 12.10 9.04
C ASN A 35 -1.82 11.95 8.50
N LEU A 36 -2.82 12.34 9.28
CA LEU A 36 -4.23 12.25 8.89
C LEU A 36 -4.53 13.03 7.60
N ASP A 37 -3.89 14.18 7.43
CA ASP A 37 -4.06 14.97 6.20
C ASP A 37 -3.53 14.20 4.98
N ALA A 38 -2.44 13.47 5.15
CA ALA A 38 -1.86 12.65 4.09
C ALA A 38 -2.79 11.49 3.70
N VAL A 39 -3.43 10.86 4.68
CA VAL A 39 -4.39 9.78 4.42
C VAL A 39 -5.63 10.33 3.73
N LEU A 40 -6.13 11.48 4.17
CA LEU A 40 -7.27 12.15 3.51
C LEU A 40 -6.91 12.53 2.08
N ALA A 41 -5.71 13.03 1.83
CA ALA A 41 -5.24 13.34 0.49
C ALA A 41 -5.22 12.10 -0.41
N PHE A 42 -4.84 10.93 0.15
CA PHE A 42 -4.90 9.68 -0.58
C PHE A 42 -6.33 9.35 -1.01
N THR A 43 -7.32 9.55 -0.15
CA THR A 43 -8.73 9.28 -0.48
C THR A 43 -9.28 10.23 -1.54
N GLU A 44 -8.59 11.31 -1.84
CA GLU A 44 -8.94 12.23 -2.93
C GLU A 44 -8.13 11.99 -4.20
N SER A 45 -7.20 11.04 -4.17
CA SER A 45 -6.32 10.75 -5.31
C SER A 45 -7.01 9.91 -6.40
N SER A 46 -6.43 9.92 -7.59
CA SER A 46 -6.89 9.08 -8.69
C SER A 46 -6.73 7.59 -8.39
N LEU A 47 -5.71 7.21 -7.62
CA LEU A 47 -5.51 5.82 -7.19
C LEU A 47 -6.68 5.33 -6.33
N TRP A 48 -7.14 6.17 -5.41
CA TRP A 48 -8.28 5.84 -4.57
C TRP A 48 -9.55 5.63 -5.39
N ASN A 49 -9.79 6.51 -6.37
CA ASN A 49 -10.94 6.37 -7.26
C ASN A 49 -10.87 5.07 -8.06
N ARG A 50 -9.69 4.71 -8.56
CA ARG A 50 -9.49 3.45 -9.27
C ARG A 50 -9.73 2.26 -8.35
N LEU A 51 -9.27 2.33 -7.11
CA LEU A 51 -9.46 1.29 -6.10
C LEU A 51 -10.94 1.09 -5.78
N LEU A 52 -11.70 2.19 -5.63
CA LEU A 52 -13.15 2.12 -5.38
C LEU A 52 -13.91 1.47 -6.53
N ASN A 53 -13.42 1.59 -7.75
CA ASN A 53 -14.05 1.03 -8.96
C ASN A 53 -13.43 -0.31 -9.38
N ALA A 54 -12.51 -0.85 -8.60
CA ALA A 54 -11.82 -2.08 -8.93
C ALA A 54 -12.75 -3.30 -8.89
N GLU A 55 -12.42 -4.31 -9.66
CA GLU A 55 -13.15 -5.58 -9.67
C GLU A 55 -13.03 -6.29 -8.33
N LYS A 56 -11.84 -6.22 -7.72
CA LYS A 56 -11.56 -6.82 -6.41
C LYS A 56 -10.43 -6.07 -5.75
N VAL A 57 -10.49 -5.94 -4.42
CA VAL A 57 -9.46 -5.27 -3.61
C VAL A 57 -8.95 -6.22 -2.55
N PHE A 58 -7.64 -6.34 -2.46
CA PHE A 58 -6.95 -7.09 -1.40
C PHE A 58 -6.21 -6.11 -0.52
N ARG A 59 -6.40 -6.21 0.78
CA ARG A 59 -5.73 -5.36 1.77
C ARG A 59 -5.08 -6.22 2.82
N GLU A 60 -3.83 -5.87 3.17
CA GLU A 60 -3.04 -6.60 4.16
C GLU A 60 -2.99 -8.11 3.84
N GLN A 61 -2.69 -8.40 2.58
CA GLN A 61 -2.68 -9.76 2.07
C GLN A 61 -1.36 -10.43 2.40
N GLU A 62 -1.41 -11.42 3.28
CA GLU A 62 -0.24 -12.25 3.59
C GLU A 62 0.06 -13.19 2.42
N PHE A 63 1.34 -13.46 2.21
CA PHE A 63 1.77 -14.44 1.24
C PHE A 63 2.96 -15.24 1.75
N SER A 64 3.11 -16.44 1.21
CA SER A 64 4.23 -17.33 1.45
C SER A 64 4.56 -18.01 0.12
N LEU A 65 5.77 -17.80 -0.37
CA LEU A 65 6.19 -18.25 -1.69
C LEU A 65 7.50 -19.01 -1.61
N LEU A 66 7.47 -20.27 -2.07
CA LEU A 66 8.68 -21.06 -2.19
C LEU A 66 9.39 -20.70 -3.49
N ARG A 67 10.64 -20.26 -3.39
CA ARG A 67 11.45 -19.84 -4.53
C ARG A 67 12.18 -21.05 -5.12
N GLU A 68 12.66 -20.88 -6.36
CA GLU A 68 13.38 -21.93 -7.08
C GLU A 68 14.67 -22.36 -6.37
N ASP A 69 15.32 -21.43 -5.66
CA ASP A 69 16.53 -21.72 -4.88
C ASP A 69 16.25 -22.46 -3.55
N GLY A 70 14.99 -22.78 -3.27
CA GLY A 70 14.58 -23.44 -2.04
C GLY A 70 14.29 -22.50 -0.89
N SER A 71 14.53 -21.20 -1.04
CA SER A 71 14.21 -20.21 -0.01
C SER A 71 12.72 -19.92 0.02
N LEU A 72 12.24 -19.47 1.19
CA LEU A 72 10.85 -19.10 1.39
C LEU A 72 10.74 -17.58 1.50
N LEU A 73 9.94 -16.99 0.62
CA LEU A 73 9.63 -15.56 0.66
C LEU A 73 8.29 -15.38 1.35
N GLN A 74 8.28 -14.69 2.49
CA GLN A 74 7.08 -14.40 3.24
C GLN A 74 6.94 -12.89 3.44
N GLY A 75 5.72 -12.40 3.46
CA GLY A 75 5.45 -11.00 3.68
C GLY A 75 3.98 -10.68 3.66
N THR A 76 3.70 -9.39 3.74
CA THR A 76 2.35 -8.84 3.68
C THR A 76 2.33 -7.69 2.69
N VAL A 77 1.45 -7.77 1.70
CA VAL A 77 1.23 -6.70 0.74
C VAL A 77 0.17 -5.77 1.32
N ASP A 78 0.48 -4.47 1.42
CA ASP A 78 -0.45 -3.49 2.00
C ASP A 78 -1.77 -3.43 1.25
N CYS A 79 -1.69 -3.30 -0.06
CA CYS A 79 -2.89 -3.20 -0.89
C CYS A 79 -2.57 -3.53 -2.34
N PHE A 80 -3.44 -4.28 -2.97
CA PHE A 80 -3.49 -4.35 -4.44
C PHE A 80 -4.93 -4.56 -4.89
N PHE A 81 -5.23 -4.08 -6.08
CA PHE A 81 -6.56 -4.22 -6.63
C PHE A 81 -6.51 -4.71 -8.07
N ILE A 82 -7.60 -5.32 -8.50
CA ILE A 82 -7.72 -5.89 -9.85
C ILE A 82 -8.50 -4.92 -10.72
N GLU A 83 -7.91 -4.56 -11.84
CA GLU A 83 -8.48 -3.65 -12.82
C GLU A 83 -8.28 -4.24 -14.20
N LYS A 84 -9.36 -4.60 -14.89
CA LYS A 84 -9.33 -5.24 -16.22
C LYS A 84 -8.46 -6.50 -16.25
N GLY A 85 -8.56 -7.32 -15.21
CA GLY A 85 -7.82 -8.58 -15.13
C GLY A 85 -6.35 -8.46 -14.75
N GLU A 86 -5.87 -7.26 -14.45
CA GLU A 86 -4.49 -7.02 -14.07
C GLU A 86 -4.42 -6.35 -12.69
N ALA A 87 -3.32 -6.56 -11.98
CA ALA A 87 -3.17 -6.02 -10.63
C ALA A 87 -2.45 -4.67 -10.62
N VAL A 88 -2.88 -3.80 -9.71
CA VAL A 88 -2.20 -2.56 -9.36
C VAL A 88 -1.80 -2.66 -7.90
N LEU A 89 -0.52 -2.56 -7.61
CA LEU A 89 0.07 -2.71 -6.28
C LEU A 89 0.34 -1.35 -5.67
N ILE A 90 -0.07 -1.17 -4.41
CA ILE A 90 0.19 0.06 -3.65
C ILE A 90 0.83 -0.32 -2.32
N ASP A 91 1.98 0.30 -2.03
CA ASP A 91 2.68 0.14 -0.77
C ASP A 91 2.74 1.49 -0.05
N TYR A 92 2.38 1.52 1.24
CA TYR A 92 2.36 2.74 2.04
C TYR A 92 3.65 2.86 2.83
N LYS A 93 4.30 4.03 2.77
CA LYS A 93 5.55 4.28 3.51
C LYS A 93 5.43 5.56 4.34
N THR A 94 5.88 5.47 5.59
CA THR A 94 5.91 6.60 6.52
C THR A 94 7.30 7.24 6.58
N THR A 95 8.24 6.76 5.78
CA THR A 95 9.64 7.20 5.75
C THR A 95 9.75 8.70 5.52
N SER A 96 10.56 9.39 6.35
CA SER A 96 10.87 10.79 6.14
C SER A 96 11.71 10.99 4.88
N VAL A 97 11.37 12.05 4.13
CA VAL A 97 12.11 12.42 2.91
C VAL A 97 12.95 13.67 3.13
N ARG A 98 13.16 14.07 4.37
CA ARG A 98 13.85 15.30 4.73
C ARG A 98 15.21 15.43 4.01
N GLY A 99 15.36 16.48 3.20
CA GLY A 99 16.59 16.74 2.46
C GLY A 99 16.83 15.83 1.25
N LYS A 100 15.86 15.01 0.87
CA LYS A 100 15.96 14.08 -0.26
C LYS A 100 14.83 14.28 -1.25
N ASP A 101 15.05 13.88 -2.50
CA ASP A 101 14.00 13.85 -3.50
C ASP A 101 13.01 12.73 -3.16
N PRO A 102 11.73 13.03 -2.92
CA PRO A 102 10.73 12.00 -2.62
C PRO A 102 10.66 10.90 -3.68
N LYS A 103 10.85 11.25 -4.95
CA LYS A 103 10.84 10.28 -6.05
C LYS A 103 11.97 9.27 -5.94
N GLU A 104 13.16 9.72 -5.53
CA GLU A 104 14.31 8.85 -5.32
C GLU A 104 14.10 7.93 -4.12
N VAL A 105 13.52 8.47 -3.04
CA VAL A 105 13.19 7.66 -1.86
C VAL A 105 12.19 6.58 -2.23
N ALA A 106 11.14 6.93 -2.98
CA ALA A 106 10.16 5.96 -3.44
C ALA A 106 10.80 4.88 -4.32
N ALA A 107 11.69 5.27 -5.24
CA ALA A 107 12.38 4.33 -6.12
C ALA A 107 13.28 3.34 -5.36
N SER A 108 13.75 3.70 -4.17
CA SER A 108 14.56 2.81 -3.34
C SER A 108 13.80 1.57 -2.88
N TYR A 109 12.47 1.57 -2.95
CA TYR A 109 11.63 0.43 -2.60
C TYR A 109 11.31 -0.47 -3.79
N SER A 110 11.87 -0.21 -4.97
CA SER A 110 11.57 -0.96 -6.19
C SER A 110 11.81 -2.46 -6.05
N PHE A 111 12.87 -2.86 -5.38
CA PHE A 111 13.20 -4.27 -5.16
C PHE A 111 12.09 -4.97 -4.35
N GLN A 112 11.64 -4.33 -3.27
CA GLN A 112 10.56 -4.87 -2.43
C GLN A 112 9.26 -5.01 -3.22
N LEU A 113 8.91 -4.00 -4.00
CA LEU A 113 7.69 -4.03 -4.80
C LEU A 113 7.78 -5.08 -5.92
N ASP A 114 8.94 -5.27 -6.50
CA ASP A 114 9.16 -6.32 -7.50
C ASP A 114 8.94 -7.71 -6.89
N LEU A 115 9.41 -7.95 -5.66
CA LEU A 115 9.17 -9.21 -4.96
C LEU A 115 7.67 -9.43 -4.69
N TYR A 116 6.99 -8.38 -4.26
CA TYR A 116 5.53 -8.45 -4.02
C TYR A 116 4.78 -8.72 -5.33
N ALA A 117 5.19 -8.07 -6.42
CA ALA A 117 4.59 -8.29 -7.73
C ALA A 117 4.77 -9.74 -8.19
N GLN A 118 5.96 -10.30 -8.01
CA GLN A 118 6.22 -11.70 -8.34
C GLN A 118 5.32 -12.64 -7.54
N ALA A 119 5.13 -12.36 -6.24
CA ALA A 119 4.27 -13.16 -5.38
C ALA A 119 2.82 -13.13 -5.88
N ILE A 120 2.31 -11.93 -6.20
CA ILE A 120 0.94 -11.76 -6.71
C ILE A 120 0.77 -12.51 -8.03
N GLU A 121 1.70 -12.34 -8.96
CA GLU A 121 1.63 -12.98 -10.27
C GLU A 121 1.65 -14.50 -10.16
N LYS A 122 2.46 -15.04 -9.25
CA LYS A 122 2.59 -16.49 -9.07
C LYS A 122 1.38 -17.08 -8.36
N LEU A 123 0.83 -16.37 -7.36
CA LEU A 123 -0.30 -16.87 -6.57
C LEU A 123 -1.64 -16.72 -7.29
N LEU A 124 -1.83 -15.66 -8.06
CA LEU A 124 -3.10 -15.37 -8.73
C LEU A 124 -3.09 -15.64 -10.23
N GLY A 125 -1.92 -15.81 -10.84
CA GLY A 125 -1.81 -16.05 -12.27
C GLY A 125 -2.18 -14.85 -13.13
N ILE A 126 -2.09 -13.64 -12.59
CA ILE A 126 -2.40 -12.39 -13.32
C ILE A 126 -1.19 -11.45 -13.27
N PRO A 127 -0.98 -10.62 -14.31
CA PRO A 127 0.15 -9.68 -14.30
C PRO A 127 -0.10 -8.50 -13.37
N VAL A 128 0.99 -7.96 -12.80
CA VAL A 128 0.97 -6.70 -12.07
C VAL A 128 1.39 -5.61 -13.05
N LYS A 129 0.45 -4.76 -13.44
CA LYS A 129 0.71 -3.75 -14.47
C LYS A 129 1.28 -2.45 -13.93
N GLU A 130 1.07 -2.15 -12.65
CA GLU A 130 1.57 -0.93 -12.01
C GLU A 130 1.94 -1.22 -10.56
N LYS A 131 3.01 -0.54 -10.12
CA LYS A 131 3.50 -0.58 -8.74
C LYS A 131 3.64 0.85 -8.26
N TRP A 132 3.02 1.15 -7.13
CA TRP A 132 3.00 2.50 -6.55
C TRP A 132 3.49 2.49 -5.12
N VAL A 133 4.26 3.52 -4.75
CA VAL A 133 4.59 3.83 -3.36
C VAL A 133 3.85 5.09 -2.97
N TYR A 134 3.03 5.03 -1.94
CA TYR A 134 2.39 6.21 -1.37
C TYR A 134 3.20 6.67 -0.17
N MET A 135 3.81 7.85 -0.30
CA MET A 135 4.68 8.44 0.73
C MET A 135 3.84 9.35 1.61
N LEU A 136 3.49 8.88 2.82
CA LEU A 136 2.66 9.65 3.76
C LEU A 136 3.31 10.97 4.19
N ALA A 137 4.64 11.01 4.23
CA ALA A 137 5.38 12.22 4.63
C ALA A 137 5.33 13.34 3.57
N VAL A 138 4.94 13.06 2.33
CA VAL A 138 4.99 14.02 1.22
C VAL A 138 3.70 14.83 1.05
N PRO A 139 2.44 14.42 1.11
CA PRO A 139 1.78 13.14 0.81
C PRO A 139 1.52 13.00 -0.69
N ASP A 140 2.08 12.01 -1.32
CA ASP A 140 1.92 11.79 -2.75
C ASP A 140 2.24 10.34 -3.13
N ALA A 141 1.76 9.95 -4.30
CA ALA A 141 1.97 8.61 -4.85
C ALA A 141 3.03 8.68 -5.96
N PHE A 142 3.94 7.71 -5.94
CA PHE A 142 5.01 7.61 -6.93
C PHE A 142 4.95 6.24 -7.61
N LYS A 143 4.83 6.27 -8.92
CA LYS A 143 4.83 5.04 -9.72
C LYS A 143 6.26 4.53 -9.86
N ILE A 144 6.44 3.25 -9.63
CA ILE A 144 7.75 2.58 -9.74
C ILE A 144 7.84 1.93 -11.12
N GLU A 145 8.90 2.25 -11.82
CA GLU A 145 9.16 1.69 -13.15
C GLU A 145 9.66 0.24 -13.10
#